data_1242a12948b66774272699cffc81a892
#
_entry.id   1242a12948b66774272699cffc81a892
#
_cell.length_a   1.000
_cell.length_b   1.000
_cell.length_c   1.000
_cell.angle_alpha   90.00
_cell.angle_beta   90.00
_cell.angle_gamma   90.00
#
_symmetry.space_group_name_H-M   'P 1'
#
loop_
_entity.id
_entity.type
_entity.pdbx_description
1 polymer ?
#
loop_
_entity_poly.entity_id
_entity_poly.type
_entity_poly.pdbx_seq_one_letter_code
_entity_poly.pdbx_strand_id
1 'polypeptide(L)' 'MPSICKGAWIGAGSTILPGVTIGKHAIVGAASVVTKSVPDYAVAVGNPAKVIKYLDKERFEEKSQD' A
#
# COMPACT_ATOMS: atom_id res chain seq x y z
N MET A 1 -15.73 0.79 5.38
CA MET A 1 -14.62 1.74 5.22
C MET A 1 -13.33 0.96 4.96
N PRO A 2 -12.45 1.50 4.14
CA PRO A 2 -11.15 0.85 3.97
C PRO A 2 -10.32 0.96 5.24
N SER A 3 -9.46 -0.03 5.46
CA SER A 3 -8.52 -0.05 6.58
C SER A 3 -7.13 0.21 6.05
N ILE A 4 -6.43 1.15 6.67
CA ILE A 4 -5.07 1.49 6.26
C ILE A 4 -4.15 1.27 7.45
N CYS A 5 -3.21 0.34 7.29
CA CYS A 5 -2.31 -0.03 8.37
C CYS A 5 -1.18 0.99 8.54
N LYS A 6 -0.44 0.84 9.64
CA LYS A 6 0.63 1.76 9.99
C LYS A 6 1.68 1.83 8.90
N GLY A 7 2.11 3.05 8.60
CA GLY A 7 3.19 3.27 7.65
C GLY A 7 2.80 3.16 6.18
N ALA A 8 1.55 2.86 5.87
CA ALA A 8 1.11 2.81 4.48
C ALA A 8 1.10 4.21 3.87
N TRP A 9 1.42 4.27 2.58
CA TRP A 9 1.47 5.53 1.87
C TRP A 9 0.55 5.48 0.66
N ILE A 10 -0.34 6.44 0.55
CA ILE A 10 -1.36 6.48 -0.51
C ILE A 10 -1.12 7.71 -1.36
N GLY A 11 -0.85 7.51 -2.64
CA GLY A 11 -0.63 8.60 -3.57
C GLY A 11 -1.89 9.42 -3.83
N ALA A 12 -1.71 10.67 -4.25
CA ALA A 12 -2.81 11.59 -4.48
C ALA A 12 -3.75 11.07 -5.57
N GLY A 13 -5.04 11.32 -5.38
CA GLY A 13 -6.05 10.94 -6.36
C GLY A 13 -6.38 9.46 -6.40
N SER A 14 -5.85 8.68 -5.47
CA SER A 14 -6.17 7.24 -5.42
C SER A 14 -7.56 7.01 -4.85
N THR A 15 -8.22 5.96 -5.33
CA THR A 15 -9.52 5.52 -4.83
C THR A 15 -9.35 4.14 -4.20
N ILE A 16 -9.77 4.00 -2.95
CA ILE A 16 -9.70 2.73 -2.24
C ILE A 16 -11.12 2.31 -1.91
N LEU A 17 -11.52 1.15 -2.44
CA LEU A 17 -12.89 0.69 -2.28
C LEU A 17 -13.18 0.26 -0.84
N PRO A 18 -14.47 0.33 -0.42
CA PRO A 18 -14.85 -0.12 0.92
C PRO A 18 -14.46 -1.58 1.14
N GLY A 19 -14.06 -1.89 2.37
CA GLY A 19 -13.70 -3.26 2.74
C GLY A 19 -12.30 -3.70 2.35
N VAL A 20 -11.55 -2.84 1.66
CA VAL A 20 -10.16 -3.14 1.29
C VAL A 20 -9.22 -2.80 2.45
N THR A 21 -8.22 -3.63 2.68
CA THR A 21 -7.18 -3.37 3.69
C THR A 21 -5.87 -3.08 2.98
N ILE A 22 -5.25 -1.96 3.36
CA ILE A 22 -3.90 -1.62 2.88
C ILE A 22 -2.91 -2.03 3.97
N GLY A 23 -2.02 -2.95 3.66
CA GLY A 23 -1.10 -3.52 4.64
C GLY A 23 -0.05 -2.54 5.15
N LYS A 24 0.72 -2.98 6.15
CA LYS A 24 1.77 -2.17 6.76
C LYS A 24 2.81 -1.77 5.72
N HIS A 25 3.19 -0.51 5.74
CA HIS A 25 4.23 0.04 4.86
C HIS A 25 3.95 -0.19 3.36
N ALA A 26 2.72 -0.57 3.02
CA ALA A 26 2.34 -0.71 1.61
C ALA A 26 2.30 0.67 0.95
N ILE A 27 2.56 0.71 -0.34
CA ILE A 27 2.53 1.94 -1.10
C ILE A 27 1.51 1.80 -2.23
N VAL A 28 0.63 2.77 -2.33
CA VAL A 28 -0.34 2.85 -3.43
C VAL A 28 0.04 4.05 -4.29
N GLY A 29 0.33 3.81 -5.55
CA GLY A 29 0.73 4.87 -6.47
C GLY A 29 -0.40 5.87 -6.73
N ALA A 30 -0.04 7.08 -7.17
CA ALA A 30 -1.01 8.13 -7.43
C ALA A 30 -2.03 7.70 -8.49
N ALA A 31 -3.27 8.15 -8.33
CA ALA A 31 -4.38 7.89 -9.26
C ALA A 31 -4.68 6.39 -9.46
N SER A 32 -4.34 5.56 -8.49
CA SER A 32 -4.66 4.13 -8.54
C SER A 32 -6.07 3.86 -8.03
N VAL A 33 -6.69 2.78 -8.51
CA VAL A 33 -7.99 2.34 -8.01
C VAL A 33 -7.80 0.97 -7.35
N VAL A 34 -7.84 0.93 -6.02
CA VAL A 34 -7.58 -0.29 -5.27
C VAL A 34 -8.88 -1.04 -5.04
N THR A 35 -9.01 -2.18 -5.69
CA THR A 35 -10.22 -3.02 -5.63
C THR A 35 -10.05 -4.24 -4.74
N LYS A 36 -8.83 -4.59 -4.38
CA LYS A 36 -8.52 -5.74 -3.52
C LYS A 36 -7.49 -5.30 -2.48
N SER A 37 -7.47 -6.01 -1.35
CA SER A 37 -6.54 -5.70 -0.28
C SER A 37 -5.09 -5.79 -0.76
N VAL A 38 -4.25 -4.91 -0.22
CA VAL A 38 -2.83 -4.82 -0.57
C VAL A 38 -2.03 -5.42 0.59
N PRO A 39 -1.17 -6.42 0.31
CA PRO A 39 -0.37 -7.04 1.38
C PRO A 39 0.63 -6.06 2.01
N ASP A 40 1.14 -6.44 3.17
CA ASP A 40 2.19 -5.66 3.83
C ASP A 40 3.40 -5.53 2.90
N TYR A 41 4.01 -4.35 2.90
CA TYR A 41 5.23 -4.04 2.13
C TYR A 41 5.06 -4.13 0.62
N ALA A 42 3.83 -4.22 0.12
CA ALA A 42 3.59 -4.29 -1.32
C ALA A 42 3.47 -2.90 -1.93
N VAL A 43 3.85 -2.78 -3.18
CA VAL A 43 3.62 -1.57 -3.97
C VAL A 43 2.59 -1.89 -5.03
N ALA A 44 1.46 -1.19 -4.99
CA ALA A 44 0.35 -1.40 -5.91
C ALA A 44 0.07 -0.14 -6.70
N VAL A 45 -0.11 -0.28 -8.01
CA VAL A 45 -0.36 0.88 -8.88
C VAL A 45 -1.34 0.51 -9.99
N GLY A 46 -2.00 1.51 -10.50
CA GLY A 46 -2.83 1.38 -11.70
C GLY A 46 -4.32 1.29 -11.42
N ASN A 47 -5.07 1.04 -12.49
CA ASN A 47 -6.53 0.92 -12.44
C ASN A 47 -6.95 -0.30 -13.29
N PRO A 48 -7.35 -1.42 -12.65
CA PRO A 48 -7.29 -1.65 -11.19
C PRO A 48 -5.83 -1.75 -10.70
N ALA A 49 -5.60 -1.37 -9.45
CA ALA A 49 -4.27 -1.43 -8.88
C ALA A 49 -3.79 -2.88 -8.77
N LYS A 50 -2.54 -3.09 -9.13
CA LYS A 50 -1.91 -4.42 -9.03
C LYS A 50 -0.57 -4.30 -8.32
N VAL A 51 -0.24 -5.32 -7.55
CA VAL A 51 1.05 -5.37 -6.87
C VAL A 51 2.14 -5.56 -7.92
N ILE A 52 3.07 -4.62 -7.98
CA ILE A 52 4.17 -4.67 -8.95
C ILE A 52 5.48 -5.09 -8.32
N LYS A 53 5.61 -4.94 -7.00
CA LYS A 53 6.80 -5.38 -6.27
C LYS A 53 6.53 -5.34 -4.78
N TYR A 54 7.45 -5.90 -4.00
CA TYR A 54 7.45 -5.84 -2.55
C TYR A 54 8.67 -5.06 -2.08
N LEU A 55 8.48 -4.28 -1.01
CA LEU A 55 9.58 -3.53 -0.41
C LEU A 55 10.45 -4.46 0.42
N ASP A 56 11.69 -4.04 0.63
CA ASP A 56 12.62 -4.80 1.46
C ASP A 56 12.26 -4.60 2.94
N LYS A 57 11.65 -5.62 3.52
CA LYS A 57 11.21 -5.61 4.89
C LYS A 57 12.35 -5.34 5.87
N GLU A 58 13.50 -5.95 5.62
CA GLU A 58 14.66 -5.78 6.51
C GLU A 58 15.13 -4.34 6.54
N ARG A 59 15.13 -3.66 5.40
CA ARG A 59 15.54 -2.26 5.36
C ARG A 59 14.60 -1.38 6.18
N PHE A 60 13.30 -1.66 6.13
CA PHE A 60 12.35 -0.89 6.93
C PHE A 60 12.54 -1.12 8.41
N GLU A 61 12.83 -2.34 8.82
CA GLU A 61 13.09 -2.65 10.22
C GLU A 61 14.35 -1.96 10.72
N GLU A 62 15.41 -1.96 9.91
CA GLU A 62 16.64 -1.24 10.26
C GLU A 62 16.39 0.25 10.43
N LYS A 63 15.66 0.85 9.51
CA LYS A 63 15.37 2.28 9.60
C LYS A 63 14.55 2.63 10.82
N SER A 64 13.66 1.76 11.23
CA SER A 64 12.83 2.02 12.39
C SER A 64 13.60 1.99 13.70
N GLN A 65 14.80 1.45 13.69
CA GLN A 65 15.67 1.43 14.86
C GLN A 65 16.48 2.71 15.01
N ASP A 66 16.59 3.45 13.95
CA ASP A 66 17.31 4.74 13.98
C ASP A 66 16.40 5.86 14.50
#